data_1a92c460abb772fa9411c4de28c2eae7
#
_entry.id   1a92c460abb772fa9411c4de28c2eae7
#
_cell.length_a   1.000
_cell.length_b   1.000
_cell.length_c   1.000
_cell.angle_alpha   90.00
_cell.angle_beta   90.00
_cell.angle_gamma   90.00
#
_symmetry.space_group_name_H-M   'P 1'
#
loop_
_entity.id
_entity.type
_entity.pdbx_description
1 polymer ?
#
loop_
_entity_poly.entity_id
_entity_poly.type
_entity_poly.pdbx_seq_one_letter_code
_entity_poly.pdbx_strand_id
1 'polypeptide(L)'
;LEYDTLPLAALRRKLGAELCSEELRMLYVALTRARERLILVGTVSTTQDKFCAKEVTDLEDGRLPAAAVRGGSTYLDWIVMALLHHPDGTALRELADCEEEFPASCPGHFRIFTGLEAESRTAEAAPEEELPPPDPALTEELRQEMDWQYPWQDATELSSKFAISHLAEEVGEVEKPRFAARPAYLYKQGLTPAEKGSAMHTYMQFCSYPAAARDADAELERLMTDRFLTEEQGAAIETDRIRTFFESPLYRRIAGARQVWREYRFLAVIGEEELAGLADAGLGENRTTVQGVADCIFEEEDGIVIVDYKTDRVFSEDALRERYRVQLGLYGRLIGRALGRPVKECLLYSFALGRTIEVPF
;
A
#
# COMPACT_ATOMS: atom_id res chain seq x y z
N LEU A 1 -23.15 13.37 20.43
CA LEU A 1 -23.00 12.23 21.34
C LEU A 1 -22.95 10.97 20.49
N GLU A 2 -21.73 10.45 20.24
CA GLU A 2 -21.55 9.12 19.66
C GLU A 2 -21.77 8.10 20.79
N TYR A 3 -22.68 7.16 20.58
CA TYR A 3 -22.88 6.01 21.44
C TYR A 3 -22.81 4.72 20.62
N ASP A 4 -22.19 3.72 21.20
CA ASP A 4 -22.09 2.42 20.54
C ASP A 4 -23.47 1.75 20.46
N THR A 5 -23.93 1.51 19.24
CA THR A 5 -25.12 0.70 19.01
C THR A 5 -24.80 -0.78 19.18
N LEU A 6 -25.81 -1.57 19.59
CA LEU A 6 -25.64 -3.02 19.77
C LEU A 6 -25.09 -3.74 18.51
N PRO A 7 -25.55 -3.43 17.28
CA PRO A 7 -24.96 -3.99 16.06
C PRO A 7 -23.48 -3.60 15.86
N LEU A 8 -23.11 -2.36 16.19
CA LEU A 8 -21.71 -1.90 16.07
C LEU A 8 -20.80 -2.63 17.06
N ALA A 9 -21.26 -2.79 18.31
CA ALA A 9 -20.52 -3.56 19.33
C ALA A 9 -20.35 -5.02 18.91
N ALA A 10 -21.38 -5.65 18.33
CA ALA A 10 -21.32 -7.01 17.82
C ALA A 10 -20.33 -7.14 16.65
N LEU A 11 -20.31 -6.18 15.71
CA LEU A 11 -19.36 -6.15 14.59
C LEU A 11 -17.93 -5.97 15.07
N ARG A 12 -17.68 -5.04 15.99
CA ARG A 12 -16.34 -4.84 16.60
C ARG A 12 -15.85 -6.10 17.28
N ARG A 13 -16.71 -6.81 18.01
CA ARG A 13 -16.36 -8.06 18.68
C ARG A 13 -16.03 -9.18 17.68
N LYS A 14 -16.79 -9.29 16.60
CA LYS A 14 -16.54 -10.24 15.52
C LYS A 14 -15.21 -9.94 14.82
N LEU A 15 -14.99 -8.69 14.44
CA LEU A 15 -13.74 -8.25 13.80
C LEU A 15 -12.53 -8.49 14.70
N GLY A 16 -12.63 -8.18 15.99
CA GLY A 16 -11.58 -8.47 16.97
C GLY A 16 -11.26 -9.96 17.09
N ALA A 17 -12.26 -10.83 17.01
CA ALA A 17 -12.04 -12.29 17.04
C ALA A 17 -11.38 -12.79 15.74
N GLU A 18 -11.73 -12.23 14.59
CA GLU A 18 -11.09 -12.55 13.30
C GLU A 18 -9.64 -12.08 13.26
N LEU A 19 -9.35 -10.86 13.71
CA LEU A 19 -7.99 -10.35 13.82
C LEU A 19 -7.12 -11.19 14.78
N CYS A 20 -7.65 -11.54 15.95
CA CYS A 20 -6.95 -12.41 16.89
C CYS A 20 -6.63 -13.80 16.27
N SER A 21 -7.54 -14.35 15.48
CA SER A 21 -7.31 -15.61 14.76
C SER A 21 -6.20 -15.51 13.72
N GLU A 22 -6.11 -14.41 12.99
CA GLU A 22 -5.05 -14.16 12.01
C GLU A 22 -3.69 -13.97 12.70
N GLU A 23 -3.64 -13.21 13.79
CA GLU A 23 -2.42 -13.01 14.57
C GLU A 23 -1.89 -14.34 15.14
N LEU A 24 -2.77 -15.18 15.68
CA LEU A 24 -2.40 -16.53 16.15
C LEU A 24 -1.88 -17.42 15.02
N ARG A 25 -2.44 -17.29 13.82
CA ARG A 25 -1.95 -18.02 12.65
C ARG A 25 -0.55 -17.55 12.25
N MET A 26 -0.31 -16.24 12.27
CA MET A 26 1.03 -15.69 12.03
C MET A 26 2.03 -16.15 13.09
N LEU A 27 1.65 -16.12 14.36
CA LEU A 27 2.48 -16.65 15.45
C LEU A 27 2.82 -18.14 15.23
N TYR A 28 1.83 -18.95 14.90
CA TYR A 28 2.05 -20.38 14.59
C TYR A 28 3.06 -20.56 13.45
N VAL A 29 2.91 -19.81 12.36
CA VAL A 29 3.85 -19.85 11.24
C VAL A 29 5.25 -19.45 11.68
N ALA A 30 5.40 -18.40 12.49
CA ALA A 30 6.70 -17.95 13.00
C ALA A 30 7.36 -19.02 13.88
N LEU A 31 6.62 -19.61 14.82
CA LEU A 31 7.13 -20.65 15.73
C LEU A 31 7.55 -21.93 14.98
N THR A 32 6.88 -22.27 13.88
CA THR A 32 7.15 -23.47 13.09
C THR A 32 8.24 -23.30 12.01
N ARG A 33 8.81 -22.10 11.83
CA ARG A 33 9.88 -21.85 10.84
C ARG A 33 11.24 -22.33 11.30
N ALA A 34 11.50 -22.34 12.60
CA ALA A 34 12.77 -22.79 13.12
C ALA A 34 12.96 -24.32 12.87
N ARG A 35 14.15 -24.69 12.38
CA ARG A 35 14.49 -26.09 12.12
C ARG A 35 15.29 -26.73 13.26
N GLU A 36 16.19 -25.97 13.88
CA GLU A 36 17.12 -26.50 14.89
C GLU A 36 16.93 -25.81 16.24
N ARG A 37 16.77 -24.50 16.27
CA ARG A 37 16.64 -23.73 17.51
C ARG A 37 15.67 -22.59 17.32
N LEU A 38 14.79 -22.41 18.31
CA LEU A 38 13.89 -21.27 18.42
C LEU A 38 14.28 -20.46 19.66
N ILE A 39 14.57 -19.18 19.50
CA ILE A 39 14.86 -18.26 20.60
C ILE A 39 13.79 -17.19 20.57
N LEU A 40 13.05 -17.05 21.66
CA LEU A 40 12.02 -16.04 21.84
C LEU A 40 12.51 -15.02 22.86
N VAL A 41 12.47 -13.76 22.51
CA VAL A 41 12.84 -12.64 23.38
C VAL A 41 11.62 -11.76 23.57
N GLY A 42 11.31 -11.46 24.83
CA GLY A 42 10.19 -10.59 25.17
C GLY A 42 10.55 -9.68 26.33
N THR A 43 9.97 -8.49 26.37
CA THR A 43 10.12 -7.53 27.44
C THR A 43 8.77 -7.22 28.06
N VAL A 44 8.73 -7.11 29.40
CA VAL A 44 7.53 -6.75 30.17
C VAL A 44 7.83 -5.49 30.96
N SER A 45 7.00 -4.48 30.81
CA SER A 45 7.23 -3.16 31.45
C SER A 45 6.86 -3.10 32.93
N THR A 46 6.13 -4.10 33.48
CA THR A 46 5.73 -4.20 34.87
C THR A 46 5.64 -5.67 35.25
N THR A 47 6.45 -6.08 36.24
CA THR A 47 6.72 -7.48 36.48
C THR A 47 5.59 -8.22 37.17
N GLN A 48 4.97 -7.70 38.19
CA GLN A 48 4.04 -8.48 39.00
C GLN A 48 2.57 -8.36 38.54
N ASP A 49 2.08 -7.16 38.32
CA ASP A 49 0.65 -6.95 38.08
C ASP A 49 0.17 -7.51 36.72
N LYS A 50 1.06 -7.60 35.71
CA LYS A 50 0.70 -8.15 34.40
C LYS A 50 0.78 -9.66 34.31
N PHE A 51 1.64 -10.30 35.11
CA PHE A 51 1.72 -11.75 35.17
C PHE A 51 0.61 -12.31 36.07
N CYS A 52 0.32 -11.67 37.20
CA CYS A 52 -0.76 -12.08 38.10
C CYS A 52 -2.17 -11.84 37.49
N ALA A 53 -2.36 -10.82 36.66
CA ALA A 53 -3.63 -10.59 35.97
C ALA A 53 -3.94 -11.63 34.89
N LYS A 54 -2.99 -12.47 34.51
CA LYS A 54 -3.15 -13.61 33.64
C LYS A 54 -3.27 -14.89 34.46
N GLU A 55 -4.12 -14.84 35.46
CA GLU A 55 -4.47 -16.01 36.27
C GLU A 55 -4.45 -17.26 35.41
N VAL A 56 -3.80 -18.30 35.94
CA VAL A 56 -3.76 -19.60 35.29
C VAL A 56 -5.20 -20.02 35.08
N THR A 57 -5.67 -19.82 33.85
CA THR A 57 -7.03 -20.18 33.49
C THR A 57 -7.06 -21.70 33.31
N ASP A 58 -7.94 -22.39 33.98
CA ASP A 58 -8.13 -23.83 33.82
C ASP A 58 -8.22 -24.22 32.34
N LEU A 59 -7.50 -25.27 31.96
CA LEU A 59 -7.57 -25.77 30.60
C LEU A 59 -8.91 -26.47 30.36
N GLU A 60 -9.58 -26.09 29.31
CA GLU A 60 -10.76 -26.81 28.80
C GLU A 60 -10.28 -27.86 27.79
N ASP A 61 -10.46 -29.14 28.13
CA ASP A 61 -9.99 -30.28 27.30
C ASP A 61 -8.50 -30.18 26.90
N GLY A 62 -7.64 -29.70 27.80
CA GLY A 62 -6.20 -29.53 27.56
C GLY A 62 -5.86 -28.33 26.65
N ARG A 63 -6.78 -27.39 26.46
CA ARG A 63 -6.61 -26.20 25.65
C ARG A 63 -6.94 -24.94 26.43
N LEU A 64 -6.26 -23.85 26.10
CA LEU A 64 -6.62 -22.53 26.65
C LEU A 64 -8.03 -22.13 26.18
N PRO A 65 -8.90 -21.67 27.09
CA PRO A 65 -10.23 -21.19 26.74
C PRO A 65 -10.17 -20.04 25.73
N ALA A 66 -11.10 -20.00 24.81
CA ALA A 66 -11.16 -18.92 23.81
C ALA A 66 -11.31 -17.52 24.43
N ALA A 67 -11.84 -17.43 25.65
CA ALA A 67 -11.94 -16.16 26.38
C ALA A 67 -10.57 -15.67 26.84
N ALA A 68 -9.72 -16.56 27.38
CA ALA A 68 -8.36 -16.25 27.80
C ALA A 68 -7.49 -15.82 26.60
N VAL A 69 -7.57 -16.57 25.51
CA VAL A 69 -6.84 -16.25 24.26
C VAL A 69 -7.22 -14.87 23.73
N ARG A 70 -8.51 -14.53 23.71
CA ARG A 70 -8.98 -13.19 23.29
C ARG A 70 -8.61 -12.07 24.25
N GLY A 71 -8.29 -12.39 25.50
CA GLY A 71 -7.79 -11.42 26.49
C GLY A 71 -6.32 -11.06 26.29
N GLY A 72 -5.55 -11.88 25.56
CA GLY A 72 -4.17 -11.59 25.21
C GLY A 72 -4.08 -10.46 24.17
N SER A 73 -3.17 -9.52 24.39
CA SER A 73 -2.96 -8.35 23.51
C SER A 73 -1.64 -8.40 22.74
N THR A 74 -0.76 -9.33 23.10
CA THR A 74 0.57 -9.49 22.46
C THR A 74 0.89 -10.95 22.23
N TYR A 75 1.81 -11.25 21.33
CA TYR A 75 2.34 -12.61 21.14
C TYR A 75 2.93 -13.19 22.43
N LEU A 76 3.61 -12.35 23.22
CA LEU A 76 4.17 -12.75 24.49
C LEU A 76 3.09 -13.20 25.46
N ASP A 77 1.92 -12.59 25.45
CA ASP A 77 0.81 -12.97 26.30
C ASP A 77 0.36 -14.41 26.04
N TRP A 78 0.21 -14.77 24.77
CA TRP A 78 -0.20 -16.13 24.39
C TRP A 78 0.88 -17.18 24.66
N ILE A 79 2.16 -16.82 24.43
CA ILE A 79 3.30 -17.67 24.71
C ILE A 79 3.40 -17.93 26.22
N VAL A 80 3.30 -16.90 27.05
CA VAL A 80 3.37 -17.02 28.51
C VAL A 80 2.19 -17.83 29.04
N MET A 81 0.95 -17.57 28.60
CA MET A 81 -0.21 -18.36 28.99
C MET A 81 -0.01 -19.84 28.69
N ALA A 82 0.54 -20.18 27.54
CA ALA A 82 0.83 -21.58 27.18
C ALA A 82 1.96 -22.17 28.03
N LEU A 83 3.03 -21.43 28.27
CA LEU A 83 4.19 -21.89 29.04
C LEU A 83 3.91 -22.02 30.55
N LEU A 84 2.97 -21.27 31.11
CA LEU A 84 2.53 -21.46 32.50
C LEU A 84 1.98 -22.88 32.73
N HIS A 85 1.39 -23.52 31.74
CA HIS A 85 0.90 -24.89 31.77
C HIS A 85 1.93 -25.96 31.38
N HIS A 86 3.17 -25.56 31.08
CA HIS A 86 4.25 -26.47 30.70
C HIS A 86 5.13 -26.83 31.89
N PRO A 87 5.62 -28.09 32.04
CA PRO A 87 6.53 -28.47 33.13
C PRO A 87 7.75 -27.56 33.28
N ASP A 88 8.36 -27.15 32.15
CA ASP A 88 9.53 -26.26 32.14
C ASP A 88 9.20 -24.79 32.42
N GLY A 89 7.93 -24.45 32.69
CA GLY A 89 7.44 -23.10 32.96
C GLY A 89 7.64 -22.63 34.40
N THR A 90 8.39 -23.36 35.23
CA THR A 90 8.57 -23.07 36.67
C THR A 90 9.00 -21.62 36.93
N ALA A 91 9.98 -21.10 36.20
CA ALA A 91 10.45 -19.71 36.40
C ALA A 91 9.35 -18.66 36.10
N LEU A 92 8.41 -18.96 35.18
CA LEU A 92 7.27 -18.07 34.91
C LEU A 92 6.21 -18.17 36.03
N ARG A 93 5.97 -19.38 36.54
CA ARG A 93 5.02 -19.59 37.66
C ARG A 93 5.49 -18.91 38.95
N GLU A 94 6.79 -18.98 39.26
CA GLU A 94 7.38 -18.26 40.36
C GLU A 94 7.20 -16.73 40.21
N LEU A 95 7.39 -16.18 39.01
CA LEU A 95 7.14 -14.77 38.73
C LEU A 95 5.65 -14.40 38.79
N ALA A 96 4.77 -15.33 38.50
CA ALA A 96 3.31 -15.15 38.54
C ALA A 96 2.70 -15.42 39.92
N ASP A 97 3.51 -15.85 40.90
CA ASP A 97 3.05 -16.28 42.24
C ASP A 97 1.98 -17.39 42.18
N CYS A 98 2.21 -18.36 41.29
CA CYS A 98 1.29 -19.47 40.98
C CYS A 98 1.82 -20.77 41.56
N GLU A 99 1.10 -21.37 42.52
CA GLU A 99 1.49 -22.62 43.20
C GLU A 99 0.89 -23.90 42.61
N GLU A 100 0.23 -23.83 41.44
CA GLU A 100 -0.44 -25.00 40.85
C GLU A 100 0.54 -26.05 40.30
N GLU A 101 0.22 -27.34 40.51
CA GLU A 101 0.92 -28.48 39.93
C GLU A 101 0.36 -28.79 38.53
N PHE A 102 1.24 -28.89 37.52
CA PHE A 102 0.90 -29.19 36.15
C PHE A 102 1.32 -30.59 35.73
N PRO A 103 0.65 -31.21 34.73
CA PRO A 103 0.95 -32.55 34.33
C PRO A 103 2.41 -32.68 33.86
N ALA A 104 3.08 -33.72 34.38
CA ALA A 104 4.51 -33.97 34.16
C ALA A 104 4.90 -34.39 32.74
N SER A 105 3.97 -34.46 31.82
CA SER A 105 4.19 -34.95 30.45
C SER A 105 3.67 -33.98 29.42
N CYS A 106 4.59 -33.18 28.89
CA CYS A 106 4.37 -32.39 27.67
C CYS A 106 5.47 -32.65 26.65
N PRO A 107 5.16 -32.75 25.35
CA PRO A 107 6.19 -32.89 24.34
C PRO A 107 6.95 -31.55 24.16
N GLY A 108 8.27 -31.63 24.10
CA GLY A 108 9.15 -30.49 23.94
C GLY A 108 9.83 -30.05 25.25
N HIS A 109 10.90 -29.28 25.13
CA HIS A 109 11.65 -28.72 26.25
C HIS A 109 11.92 -27.24 26.00
N PHE A 110 11.76 -26.43 27.05
CA PHE A 110 12.02 -25.01 27.04
C PHE A 110 13.06 -24.65 28.12
N ARG A 111 13.91 -23.66 27.77
CA ARG A 111 14.75 -22.99 28.77
C ARG A 111 14.29 -21.54 28.87
N ILE A 112 13.88 -21.13 30.06
CA ILE A 112 13.36 -19.80 30.32
C ILE A 112 14.39 -19.06 31.17
N PHE A 113 14.80 -17.90 30.66
CA PHE A 113 15.72 -16.99 31.37
C PHE A 113 14.96 -15.71 31.66
N THR A 114 15.03 -15.25 32.91
CA THR A 114 14.48 -13.98 33.33
C THR A 114 15.59 -12.94 33.44
N GLY A 115 15.29 -11.65 33.22
CA GLY A 115 16.29 -10.59 33.13
C GLY A 115 17.17 -10.43 34.39
N LEU A 116 16.72 -10.92 35.53
CA LEU A 116 17.50 -10.96 36.77
C LEU A 116 18.68 -11.95 36.70
N GLU A 117 18.59 -12.99 35.89
CA GLU A 117 19.68 -13.96 35.70
C GLU A 117 20.73 -13.46 34.70
N ALA A 118 20.37 -12.55 33.81
CA ALA A 118 21.31 -11.99 32.82
C ALA A 118 22.36 -11.05 33.47
N GLU A 119 22.01 -10.39 34.58
CA GLU A 119 22.94 -9.51 35.29
C GLU A 119 23.99 -10.28 36.11
N SER A 120 23.73 -11.53 36.50
CA SER A 120 24.67 -12.34 37.24
C SER A 120 25.72 -13.06 36.36
N ARG A 121 25.55 -13.04 35.04
CA ARG A 121 26.57 -13.49 34.08
C ARG A 121 27.42 -12.30 33.59
N THR A 122 27.93 -11.49 34.47
CA THR A 122 29.26 -10.91 34.22
C THR A 122 30.17 -12.10 34.07
N ALA A 123 30.42 -12.47 32.82
CA ALA A 123 31.42 -13.46 32.52
C ALA A 123 32.67 -13.02 33.31
N GLU A 124 33.07 -13.77 34.37
CA GLU A 124 34.47 -13.84 34.67
C GLU A 124 35.13 -14.04 33.32
N ALA A 125 35.85 -13.04 32.88
CA ALA A 125 36.59 -13.13 31.64
C ALA A 125 37.39 -14.42 31.75
N ALA A 126 37.00 -15.42 30.97
CA ALA A 126 37.82 -16.59 30.81
C ALA A 126 39.23 -16.01 30.50
N PRO A 127 40.30 -16.52 31.13
CA PRO A 127 41.61 -16.02 30.85
C PRO A 127 41.73 -15.97 29.32
N GLU A 128 42.11 -14.82 28.79
CA GLU A 128 42.35 -14.67 27.36
C GLU A 128 43.33 -15.76 26.98
N GLU A 129 42.84 -16.89 26.47
CA GLU A 129 43.72 -17.80 25.74
C GLU A 129 44.26 -16.96 24.58
N GLU A 130 45.57 -16.75 24.58
CA GLU A 130 46.23 -16.13 23.44
C GLU A 130 45.86 -16.96 22.20
N LEU A 131 44.86 -16.49 21.47
CA LEU A 131 44.52 -17.11 20.21
C LEU A 131 45.73 -17.11 19.31
N PRO A 132 46.04 -18.22 18.66
CA PRO A 132 47.14 -18.25 17.70
C PRO A 132 46.93 -17.14 16.66
N PRO A 133 48.02 -16.48 16.19
CA PRO A 133 47.87 -15.43 15.21
C PRO A 133 47.04 -15.95 14.02
N PRO A 134 46.08 -15.15 13.53
CA PRO A 134 45.20 -15.58 12.44
C PRO A 134 46.05 -15.96 11.21
N ASP A 135 45.66 -17.02 10.53
CA ASP A 135 46.28 -17.43 9.28
C ASP A 135 46.19 -16.27 8.27
N PRO A 136 47.34 -15.78 7.76
CA PRO A 136 47.37 -14.66 6.83
C PRO A 136 46.56 -14.92 5.55
N ALA A 137 46.52 -16.17 5.08
CA ALA A 137 45.78 -16.56 3.88
C ALA A 137 44.28 -16.47 4.13
N LEU A 138 43.80 -17.01 5.26
CA LEU A 138 42.38 -16.92 5.67
C LEU A 138 41.97 -15.47 5.95
N THR A 139 42.87 -14.66 6.53
CA THR A 139 42.61 -13.24 6.79
C THR A 139 42.43 -12.47 5.48
N GLU A 140 43.22 -12.77 4.46
CA GLU A 140 43.12 -12.12 3.16
C GLU A 140 41.86 -12.58 2.40
N GLU A 141 41.51 -13.86 2.47
CA GLU A 141 40.28 -14.40 1.89
C GLU A 141 39.06 -13.76 2.52
N LEU A 142 39.01 -13.69 3.85
CA LEU A 142 37.88 -13.00 4.57
C LEU A 142 37.81 -11.51 4.24
N ARG A 143 38.97 -10.85 4.07
CA ARG A 143 39.00 -9.43 3.67
C ARG A 143 38.39 -9.24 2.27
N GLN A 144 38.76 -10.10 1.31
CA GLN A 144 38.20 -10.04 -0.03
C GLN A 144 36.69 -10.31 -0.04
N GLU A 145 36.19 -11.26 0.80
CA GLU A 145 34.77 -11.50 0.95
C GLU A 145 34.07 -10.32 1.63
N MET A 146 34.67 -9.69 2.62
CA MET A 146 34.10 -8.51 3.29
C MET A 146 34.14 -7.24 2.43
N ASP A 147 35.10 -7.11 1.55
CA ASP A 147 35.22 -5.99 0.61
C ASP A 147 34.34 -6.17 -0.63
N TRP A 148 33.62 -7.31 -0.72
CA TRP A 148 32.69 -7.56 -1.81
C TRP A 148 31.58 -6.51 -1.84
N GLN A 149 31.46 -5.83 -2.96
CA GLN A 149 30.39 -4.87 -3.21
C GLN A 149 29.35 -5.49 -4.14
N TYR A 150 28.11 -5.23 -3.84
CA TYR A 150 27.02 -5.69 -4.67
C TYR A 150 27.11 -5.06 -6.08
N PRO A 151 27.25 -5.85 -7.15
CA PRO A 151 27.51 -5.31 -8.50
C PRO A 151 26.41 -4.40 -9.05
N TRP A 152 25.20 -4.49 -8.49
CA TRP A 152 24.05 -3.69 -8.89
C TRP A 152 23.57 -2.77 -7.76
N GLN A 153 24.53 -2.20 -7.01
CA GLN A 153 24.19 -1.32 -5.88
C GLN A 153 23.35 -0.13 -6.34
N ASP A 154 23.66 0.48 -7.46
CA ASP A 154 22.91 1.59 -8.03
C ASP A 154 21.44 1.20 -8.32
N ALA A 155 21.20 -0.06 -8.71
CA ALA A 155 19.85 -0.56 -8.94
C ALA A 155 19.03 -0.75 -7.64
N THR A 156 19.67 -0.84 -6.47
CA THR A 156 18.95 -0.95 -5.19
C THR A 156 18.28 0.35 -4.77
N GLU A 157 18.74 1.48 -5.27
CA GLU A 157 18.17 2.80 -5.03
C GLU A 157 16.98 3.10 -5.95
N LEU A 158 16.84 2.34 -7.04
CA LEU A 158 15.72 2.49 -7.98
C LEU A 158 14.48 1.80 -7.47
N SER A 159 13.36 2.49 -7.51
CA SER A 159 12.07 1.87 -7.22
C SER A 159 11.73 0.82 -8.27
N SER A 160 11.35 -0.39 -7.82
CA SER A 160 10.99 -1.50 -8.72
C SER A 160 9.71 -1.24 -9.52
N LYS A 161 8.91 -0.26 -9.10
CA LYS A 161 7.62 0.07 -9.70
C LYS A 161 7.25 1.53 -9.46
N PHE A 162 6.89 2.24 -10.53
CA PHE A 162 6.41 3.61 -10.49
C PHE A 162 4.99 3.73 -11.05
N ALA A 163 4.20 4.63 -10.48
CA ALA A 163 3.04 5.15 -11.19
C ALA A 163 3.50 6.22 -12.19
N ILE A 164 3.00 6.18 -13.41
CA ILE A 164 3.40 7.15 -14.46
C ILE A 164 3.09 8.59 -14.02
N SER A 165 2.02 8.80 -13.27
CA SER A 165 1.69 10.11 -12.70
C SER A 165 2.75 10.62 -11.72
N HIS A 166 3.32 9.73 -10.89
CA HIS A 166 4.41 10.08 -9.96
C HIS A 166 5.72 10.38 -10.71
N LEU A 167 6.08 9.54 -11.68
CA LEU A 167 7.26 9.76 -12.48
C LEU A 167 7.20 11.11 -13.21
N ALA A 168 6.03 11.45 -13.76
CA ALA A 168 5.81 12.75 -14.41
C ALA A 168 5.89 13.93 -13.42
N GLU A 169 5.57 13.71 -12.14
CA GLU A 169 5.68 14.73 -11.09
C GLU A 169 7.11 14.90 -10.57
N GLU A 170 7.88 13.82 -10.46
CA GLU A 170 9.27 13.84 -9.98
C GLU A 170 10.21 14.47 -11.00
N VAL A 171 9.95 14.22 -12.28
CA VAL A 171 10.78 14.71 -13.38
C VAL A 171 10.34 16.09 -13.90
N GLY A 172 9.06 16.44 -13.71
CA GLY A 172 8.58 17.77 -13.99
C GLY A 172 9.00 18.73 -12.86
N GLU A 173 9.72 19.79 -13.15
CA GLU A 173 10.10 20.89 -12.21
C GLU A 173 8.89 21.66 -11.63
N VAL A 174 7.76 21.01 -11.45
CA VAL A 174 6.61 21.63 -10.84
C VAL A 174 6.70 21.41 -9.33
N GLU A 175 7.30 22.37 -8.64
CA GLU A 175 7.15 22.47 -7.18
C GLU A 175 5.66 22.41 -6.84
N LYS A 176 5.19 21.22 -6.42
CA LYS A 176 3.94 21.19 -5.67
C LYS A 176 4.15 21.99 -4.40
N PRO A 177 3.31 23.00 -4.11
CA PRO A 177 3.33 23.54 -2.77
C PRO A 177 3.14 22.34 -1.82
N ARG A 178 4.15 22.06 -1.01
CA ARG A 178 4.07 21.10 0.10
C ARG A 178 3.05 21.65 1.09
N PHE A 179 1.79 21.52 0.79
CA PHE A 179 0.76 21.66 1.80
C PHE A 179 0.99 20.49 2.75
N ALA A 180 1.56 20.82 3.92
CA ALA A 180 1.53 19.93 5.05
C ALA A 180 0.11 19.38 5.14
N ALA A 181 -0.04 18.05 5.15
CA ALA A 181 -1.33 17.40 5.26
C ALA A 181 -2.08 18.07 6.43
N ARG A 182 -3.12 18.83 6.11
CA ARG A 182 -3.90 19.50 7.16
C ARG A 182 -4.52 18.44 8.02
N PRO A 183 -4.44 18.54 9.35
CA PRO A 183 -5.08 17.58 10.24
C PRO A 183 -6.56 17.42 9.92
N ALA A 184 -7.07 16.18 9.96
CA ALA A 184 -8.43 15.82 9.56
C ALA A 184 -9.54 16.66 10.22
N TYR A 185 -9.29 17.25 11.41
CA TYR A 185 -10.25 18.11 12.10
C TYR A 185 -10.47 19.49 11.46
N LEU A 186 -9.61 19.91 10.51
CA LEU A 186 -9.78 21.15 9.75
C LEU A 186 -10.62 21.01 8.49
N TYR A 187 -11.00 19.76 8.11
CA TYR A 187 -11.87 19.47 6.96
C TYR A 187 -13.36 19.59 7.32
N LYS A 188 -13.77 20.75 7.77
CA LYS A 188 -15.19 20.89 8.19
C LYS A 188 -16.14 21.41 7.12
N GLN A 189 -15.74 21.64 5.85
CA GLN A 189 -16.70 22.02 4.80
C GLN A 189 -16.23 21.64 3.39
N GLY A 190 -16.81 20.59 2.80
CA GLY A 190 -16.78 20.26 1.38
C GLY A 190 -15.55 19.52 0.88
N LEU A 191 -15.67 18.97 -0.31
CA LEU A 191 -14.61 18.20 -0.98
C LEU A 191 -13.43 19.07 -1.37
N THR A 192 -12.23 18.54 -1.21
CA THR A 192 -10.98 19.14 -1.70
C THR A 192 -10.96 19.19 -3.24
N PRO A 193 -10.12 20.03 -3.86
CA PRO A 193 -9.96 20.02 -5.33
C PRO A 193 -9.63 18.66 -5.92
N ALA A 194 -8.80 17.86 -5.24
CA ALA A 194 -8.47 16.52 -5.67
C ALA A 194 -9.66 15.56 -5.60
N GLU A 195 -10.46 15.62 -4.54
CA GLU A 195 -11.68 14.82 -4.41
C GLU A 195 -12.75 15.20 -5.44
N LYS A 196 -12.86 16.49 -5.78
CA LYS A 196 -13.73 16.94 -6.89
C LYS A 196 -13.26 16.42 -8.23
N GLY A 197 -11.94 16.40 -8.46
CA GLY A 197 -11.33 15.77 -9.64
C GLY A 197 -11.68 14.29 -9.71
N SER A 198 -11.48 13.55 -8.62
CA SER A 198 -11.82 12.12 -8.55
C SER A 198 -13.30 11.86 -8.79
N ALA A 199 -14.21 12.71 -8.27
CA ALA A 199 -15.64 12.59 -8.55
C ALA A 199 -15.97 12.76 -10.05
N MET A 200 -15.32 13.70 -10.73
CA MET A 200 -15.48 13.90 -12.18
C MET A 200 -14.95 12.69 -12.96
N HIS A 201 -13.78 12.13 -12.62
CA HIS A 201 -13.28 10.90 -13.24
C HIS A 201 -14.23 9.73 -13.01
N THR A 202 -14.77 9.57 -11.80
CA THR A 202 -15.76 8.54 -11.49
C THR A 202 -17.02 8.70 -12.34
N TYR A 203 -17.51 9.94 -12.52
CA TYR A 203 -18.61 10.20 -13.44
C TYR A 203 -18.27 9.74 -14.85
N MET A 204 -17.15 10.18 -15.41
CA MET A 204 -16.73 9.82 -16.78
C MET A 204 -16.47 8.32 -16.95
N GLN A 205 -16.02 7.65 -15.92
CA GLN A 205 -15.80 6.21 -15.91
C GLN A 205 -17.10 5.41 -16.02
N PHE A 206 -18.12 5.77 -15.22
CA PHE A 206 -19.31 4.95 -15.03
C PHE A 206 -20.56 5.47 -15.75
N CYS A 207 -20.56 6.67 -16.29
CA CYS A 207 -21.68 7.17 -17.03
C CYS A 207 -21.90 6.41 -18.35
N SER A 208 -23.15 6.29 -18.75
CA SER A 208 -23.50 5.92 -20.13
C SER A 208 -23.30 7.14 -21.02
N TYR A 209 -22.29 7.16 -21.86
CA TYR A 209 -22.02 8.31 -22.75
C TYR A 209 -23.25 8.75 -23.57
N PRO A 210 -24.02 7.82 -24.19
CA PRO A 210 -25.23 8.23 -24.89
C PRO A 210 -26.34 8.78 -23.99
N ALA A 211 -26.43 8.37 -22.72
CA ALA A 211 -27.39 8.90 -21.77
C ALA A 211 -26.95 10.29 -21.25
N ALA A 212 -25.67 10.42 -20.86
CA ALA A 212 -25.10 11.67 -20.39
C ALA A 212 -25.11 12.77 -21.47
N ALA A 213 -24.92 12.40 -22.75
CA ALA A 213 -25.03 13.32 -23.88
C ALA A 213 -26.47 13.84 -24.07
N ARG A 214 -27.48 13.08 -23.67
CA ARG A 214 -28.90 13.52 -23.70
C ARG A 214 -29.27 14.34 -22.49
N ASP A 215 -28.90 13.88 -21.31
CA ASP A 215 -29.20 14.52 -20.03
C ASP A 215 -28.14 14.16 -18.99
N ALA A 216 -27.20 15.06 -18.79
CA ALA A 216 -26.08 14.88 -17.86
C ALA A 216 -26.54 14.89 -16.39
N ASP A 217 -27.63 15.59 -16.06
CA ASP A 217 -28.15 15.64 -14.70
C ASP A 217 -28.87 14.34 -14.35
N ALA A 218 -29.72 13.84 -15.23
CA ALA A 218 -30.40 12.55 -15.03
C ALA A 218 -29.39 11.41 -14.89
N GLU A 219 -28.28 11.44 -15.65
CA GLU A 219 -27.21 10.45 -15.53
C GLU A 219 -26.42 10.60 -14.23
N LEU A 220 -26.24 11.83 -13.71
CA LEU A 220 -25.65 12.08 -12.39
C LEU A 220 -26.54 11.51 -11.28
N GLU A 221 -27.86 11.75 -11.34
CA GLU A 221 -28.81 11.17 -10.39
C GLU A 221 -28.80 9.65 -10.41
N ARG A 222 -28.69 9.03 -11.59
CA ARG A 222 -28.54 7.58 -11.73
C ARG A 222 -27.28 7.10 -11.02
N LEU A 223 -26.13 7.74 -11.26
CA LEU A 223 -24.84 7.34 -10.64
C LEU A 223 -24.85 7.47 -9.12
N MET A 224 -25.55 8.47 -8.59
CA MET A 224 -25.75 8.58 -7.13
C MET A 224 -26.70 7.49 -6.60
N THR A 225 -27.79 7.21 -7.30
CA THR A 225 -28.73 6.14 -6.95
C THR A 225 -28.06 4.78 -6.94
N ASP A 226 -27.23 4.50 -7.94
CA ASP A 226 -26.47 3.27 -8.11
C ASP A 226 -25.22 3.21 -7.19
N ARG A 227 -24.97 4.25 -6.38
CA ARG A 227 -23.89 4.39 -5.41
C ARG A 227 -22.47 4.40 -6.02
N PHE A 228 -22.32 4.79 -7.26
CA PHE A 228 -21.03 5.10 -7.84
C PHE A 228 -20.47 6.44 -7.33
N LEU A 229 -21.36 7.37 -6.98
CA LEU A 229 -21.05 8.66 -6.39
C LEU A 229 -21.86 8.87 -5.11
N THR A 230 -21.24 9.50 -4.13
CA THR A 230 -21.96 9.97 -2.93
C THR A 230 -22.75 11.25 -3.26
N GLU A 231 -23.72 11.61 -2.42
CA GLU A 231 -24.44 12.88 -2.57
C GLU A 231 -23.52 14.10 -2.54
N GLU A 232 -22.48 14.07 -1.67
CA GLU A 232 -21.50 15.15 -1.58
C GLU A 232 -20.63 15.24 -2.85
N GLN A 233 -20.23 14.11 -3.41
CA GLN A 233 -19.52 14.05 -4.68
C GLN A 233 -20.39 14.53 -5.84
N GLY A 234 -21.65 14.10 -5.89
CA GLY A 234 -22.61 14.54 -6.90
C GLY A 234 -22.83 16.05 -6.87
N ALA A 235 -23.03 16.62 -5.67
CA ALA A 235 -23.18 18.07 -5.50
C ALA A 235 -21.94 18.89 -5.91
N ALA A 236 -20.76 18.26 -5.95
CA ALA A 236 -19.52 18.92 -6.36
C ALA A 236 -19.26 18.87 -7.87
N ILE A 237 -20.02 18.06 -8.62
CA ILE A 237 -19.89 17.95 -10.08
C ILE A 237 -20.64 19.06 -10.77
N GLU A 238 -19.90 19.81 -11.61
CA GLU A 238 -20.46 20.88 -12.44
C GLU A 238 -20.98 20.27 -13.76
N THR A 239 -22.26 19.91 -13.84
CA THR A 239 -22.86 19.22 -15.01
C THR A 239 -22.79 20.05 -16.31
N ASP A 240 -22.72 21.38 -16.23
CA ASP A 240 -22.51 22.23 -17.40
C ASP A 240 -21.19 21.94 -18.11
N ARG A 241 -20.12 21.61 -17.37
CA ARG A 241 -18.83 21.22 -17.96
C ARG A 241 -18.93 19.86 -18.65
N ILE A 242 -19.74 18.97 -18.11
CA ILE A 242 -20.02 17.67 -18.70
C ILE A 242 -20.80 17.84 -20.01
N ARG A 243 -21.83 18.70 -20.02
CA ARG A 243 -22.58 19.03 -21.24
C ARG A 243 -21.65 19.57 -22.32
N THR A 244 -20.77 20.51 -21.96
CA THR A 244 -19.75 21.06 -22.88
C THR A 244 -18.88 19.96 -23.49
N PHE A 245 -18.48 18.95 -22.69
CA PHE A 245 -17.73 17.82 -23.23
C PHE A 245 -18.55 17.02 -24.25
N PHE A 246 -19.81 16.68 -23.93
CA PHE A 246 -20.65 15.89 -24.83
C PHE A 246 -21.10 16.66 -26.09
N GLU A 247 -21.02 17.97 -26.11
CA GLU A 247 -21.23 18.82 -27.30
C GLU A 247 -19.95 18.98 -28.13
N SER A 248 -18.79 18.61 -27.58
CA SER A 248 -17.48 18.84 -28.20
C SER A 248 -17.23 18.02 -29.47
N PRO A 249 -16.34 18.48 -30.36
CA PRO A 249 -15.86 17.66 -31.48
C PRO A 249 -15.21 16.36 -31.01
N LEU A 250 -14.53 16.36 -29.86
CA LEU A 250 -13.89 15.17 -29.30
C LEU A 250 -14.92 14.07 -29.01
N TYR A 251 -16.02 14.41 -28.35
CA TYR A 251 -17.06 13.42 -28.07
C TYR A 251 -17.66 12.84 -29.36
N ARG A 252 -17.85 13.63 -30.41
CA ARG A 252 -18.34 13.12 -31.71
C ARG A 252 -17.40 12.06 -32.32
N ARG A 253 -16.09 12.24 -32.15
CA ARG A 253 -15.09 11.23 -32.54
C ARG A 253 -15.24 9.96 -31.67
N ILE A 254 -15.35 10.10 -30.36
CA ILE A 254 -15.53 8.98 -29.43
C ILE A 254 -16.82 8.21 -29.74
N ALA A 255 -17.92 8.91 -30.02
CA ALA A 255 -19.21 8.29 -30.35
C ALA A 255 -19.20 7.55 -31.68
N GLY A 256 -18.35 7.96 -32.63
CA GLY A 256 -18.15 7.28 -33.91
C GLY A 256 -17.07 6.22 -33.93
N ALA A 257 -16.37 6.02 -32.82
CA ALA A 257 -15.25 5.11 -32.74
C ALA A 257 -15.67 3.63 -32.84
N ARG A 258 -14.79 2.79 -33.39
CA ARG A 258 -15.00 1.33 -33.47
C ARG A 258 -15.04 0.68 -32.09
N GLN A 259 -14.18 1.14 -31.20
CA GLN A 259 -14.07 0.64 -29.83
C GLN A 259 -13.64 1.77 -28.90
N VAL A 260 -14.14 1.74 -27.66
CA VAL A 260 -13.79 2.69 -26.60
C VAL A 260 -13.45 1.90 -25.35
N TRP A 261 -12.29 2.21 -24.78
CA TRP A 261 -11.87 1.70 -23.47
C TRP A 261 -11.86 2.87 -22.48
N ARG A 262 -12.38 2.66 -21.31
CA ARG A 262 -12.34 3.64 -20.21
C ARG A 262 -11.58 3.08 -19.03
N GLU A 263 -10.79 3.91 -18.37
CA GLU A 263 -9.93 3.50 -17.24
C GLU A 263 -9.06 2.28 -17.61
N TYR A 264 -8.41 2.37 -18.79
CA TYR A 264 -7.57 1.29 -19.28
C TYR A 264 -6.28 1.22 -18.46
N ARG A 265 -6.19 0.15 -17.67
CA ARG A 265 -5.03 -0.12 -16.81
C ARG A 265 -3.98 -0.89 -17.58
N PHE A 266 -2.75 -0.45 -17.49
CA PHE A 266 -1.63 -1.14 -18.11
C PHE A 266 -0.40 -1.15 -17.20
N LEU A 267 0.47 -2.13 -17.47
CA LEU A 267 1.75 -2.33 -16.84
C LEU A 267 2.78 -2.50 -17.96
N ALA A 268 3.88 -1.77 -17.88
CA ALA A 268 4.95 -1.86 -18.86
C ALA A 268 6.31 -1.79 -18.19
N VAL A 269 7.30 -2.45 -18.79
CA VAL A 269 8.70 -2.30 -18.42
C VAL A 269 9.30 -1.22 -19.30
N ILE A 270 9.92 -0.23 -18.69
CA ILE A 270 10.59 0.88 -19.37
C ILE A 270 12.08 0.90 -19.05
N GLY A 271 12.85 1.40 -19.98
CA GLY A 271 14.23 1.80 -19.81
C GLY A 271 14.41 3.26 -20.23
N GLU A 272 15.63 3.68 -20.40
CA GLU A 272 15.94 5.06 -20.79
C GLU A 272 15.44 5.40 -22.19
N GLU A 273 15.31 4.39 -23.08
CA GLU A 273 14.79 4.57 -24.44
C GLU A 273 13.34 5.09 -24.45
N GLU A 274 12.49 4.57 -23.56
CA GLU A 274 11.10 5.00 -23.45
C GLU A 274 10.97 6.41 -22.85
N LEU A 275 11.96 6.84 -22.09
CA LEU A 275 12.01 8.17 -21.49
C LEU A 275 12.68 9.21 -22.39
N ALA A 276 13.42 8.78 -23.42
CA ALA A 276 14.20 9.66 -24.28
C ALA A 276 13.38 10.84 -24.83
N GLY A 277 13.83 12.07 -24.57
CA GLY A 277 13.16 13.30 -24.97
C GLY A 277 11.92 13.68 -24.15
N LEU A 278 11.53 12.85 -23.17
CA LEU A 278 10.43 13.15 -22.24
C LEU A 278 10.97 13.55 -20.85
N ALA A 279 11.88 12.75 -20.32
CA ALA A 279 12.33 12.85 -18.95
C ALA A 279 13.72 12.21 -18.79
N ASP A 280 14.45 12.65 -17.79
CA ASP A 280 15.65 11.97 -17.28
C ASP A 280 15.31 11.43 -15.88
N ALA A 281 15.20 10.11 -15.77
CA ALA A 281 14.91 9.44 -14.51
C ALA A 281 16.15 8.73 -13.94
N GLY A 282 17.33 8.94 -14.53
CA GLY A 282 18.59 8.37 -14.07
C GLY A 282 18.62 6.83 -14.08
N LEU A 283 17.84 6.19 -14.97
CA LEU A 283 17.79 4.72 -15.04
C LEU A 283 19.08 4.10 -15.55
N GLY A 284 19.85 4.80 -16.39
CA GLY A 284 21.03 4.26 -17.05
C GLY A 284 20.68 2.98 -17.84
N GLU A 285 21.40 1.90 -17.59
CA GLU A 285 21.15 0.58 -18.21
C GLU A 285 20.02 -0.21 -17.51
N ASN A 286 19.50 0.29 -16.39
CA ASN A 286 18.47 -0.41 -15.63
C ASN A 286 17.10 -0.27 -16.27
N ARG A 287 16.22 -1.21 -15.94
CA ARG A 287 14.81 -1.19 -16.33
C ARG A 287 13.92 -1.19 -15.10
N THR A 288 12.82 -0.48 -15.18
CA THR A 288 11.83 -0.44 -14.12
C THR A 288 10.43 -0.71 -14.66
N THR A 289 9.53 -1.09 -13.76
CA THR A 289 8.15 -1.32 -14.11
C THR A 289 7.32 -0.07 -13.84
N VAL A 290 6.56 0.37 -14.83
CA VAL A 290 5.59 1.45 -14.67
C VAL A 290 4.17 0.95 -14.81
N GLN A 291 3.29 1.54 -14.02
CA GLN A 291 1.86 1.33 -14.14
C GLN A 291 1.16 2.64 -14.47
N GLY A 292 0.14 2.56 -15.31
CA GLY A 292 -0.69 3.70 -15.67
C GLY A 292 -2.14 3.32 -15.86
N VAL A 293 -2.99 4.33 -15.82
CA VAL A 293 -4.41 4.22 -16.12
C VAL A 293 -4.75 5.34 -17.09
N ALA A 294 -5.17 4.99 -18.29
CA ALA A 294 -5.63 5.97 -19.29
C ALA A 294 -7.15 6.13 -19.16
N ASP A 295 -7.60 7.35 -18.99
CA ASP A 295 -9.02 7.66 -18.72
C ASP A 295 -9.93 7.21 -19.86
N CYS A 296 -9.52 7.48 -21.10
CA CYS A 296 -10.26 7.05 -22.27
C CYS A 296 -9.31 6.78 -23.45
N ILE A 297 -9.51 5.65 -24.10
CA ILE A 297 -8.86 5.31 -25.37
C ILE A 297 -9.97 4.98 -26.36
N PHE A 298 -9.87 5.47 -27.57
CA PHE A 298 -10.81 5.08 -28.61
C PHE A 298 -10.10 4.77 -29.94
N GLU A 299 -10.69 3.85 -30.71
CA GLU A 299 -10.12 3.35 -31.96
C GLU A 299 -10.81 4.01 -33.17
N GLU A 300 -10.01 4.67 -34.00
CA GLU A 300 -10.38 5.16 -35.33
C GLU A 300 -9.83 4.22 -36.42
N GLU A 301 -10.05 4.53 -37.68
CA GLU A 301 -9.61 3.67 -38.79
C GLU A 301 -8.09 3.54 -38.88
N ASP A 302 -7.38 4.60 -38.60
CA ASP A 302 -5.94 4.77 -38.78
C ASP A 302 -5.11 4.65 -37.48
N GLY A 303 -5.76 4.38 -36.35
CA GLY A 303 -5.07 4.19 -35.08
C GLY A 303 -5.94 4.43 -33.87
N ILE A 304 -5.29 4.45 -32.70
CA ILE A 304 -5.95 4.77 -31.44
C ILE A 304 -5.64 6.19 -30.99
N VAL A 305 -6.59 6.80 -30.32
CA VAL A 305 -6.46 8.12 -29.70
C VAL A 305 -6.58 7.95 -28.19
N ILE A 306 -5.63 8.51 -27.45
CA ILE A 306 -5.60 8.47 -26.00
C ILE A 306 -6.09 9.82 -25.48
N VAL A 307 -7.03 9.80 -24.56
CA VAL A 307 -7.59 11.00 -23.92
C VAL A 307 -7.42 10.92 -22.42
N ASP A 308 -6.90 11.97 -21.85
CA ASP A 308 -6.74 12.16 -20.43
C ASP A 308 -7.59 13.35 -19.96
N TYR A 309 -8.42 13.15 -18.94
CA TYR A 309 -9.36 14.15 -18.44
C TYR A 309 -8.73 14.97 -17.32
N LYS A 310 -8.81 16.29 -17.41
CA LYS A 310 -8.27 17.18 -16.40
C LYS A 310 -9.28 18.20 -15.91
N THR A 311 -9.35 18.34 -14.57
CA THR A 311 -10.23 19.30 -13.89
C THR A 311 -9.46 20.49 -13.31
N ASP A 312 -8.14 20.55 -13.55
CA ASP A 312 -7.28 21.61 -13.05
C ASP A 312 -7.76 23.00 -13.49
N ARG A 313 -7.73 23.94 -12.56
CA ARG A 313 -8.02 25.35 -12.85
C ARG A 313 -6.79 26.07 -13.40
N VAL A 314 -6.28 25.59 -14.51
CA VAL A 314 -5.18 26.25 -15.24
C VAL A 314 -5.77 26.99 -16.43
N PHE A 315 -5.33 28.24 -16.63
CA PHE A 315 -5.91 29.14 -17.63
C PHE A 315 -5.11 29.21 -18.94
N SER A 316 -4.08 28.36 -19.10
CA SER A 316 -3.22 28.35 -20.28
C SER A 316 -3.13 26.93 -20.86
N GLU A 317 -3.40 26.77 -22.14
CA GLU A 317 -3.24 25.51 -22.88
C GLU A 317 -1.78 25.04 -22.87
N ASP A 318 -0.83 25.97 -23.04
CA ASP A 318 0.59 25.66 -23.06
C ASP A 318 1.09 25.15 -21.69
N ALA A 319 0.59 25.73 -20.61
CA ALA A 319 0.92 25.27 -19.27
C ALA A 319 0.38 23.86 -19.00
N LEU A 320 -0.82 23.54 -19.49
CA LEU A 320 -1.37 22.18 -19.38
C LEU A 320 -0.58 21.20 -20.26
N ARG A 321 -0.24 21.59 -21.49
CA ARG A 321 0.56 20.76 -22.41
C ARG A 321 1.91 20.41 -21.80
N GLU A 322 2.63 21.38 -21.27
CA GLU A 322 3.93 21.15 -20.65
C GLU A 322 3.83 20.30 -19.39
N ARG A 323 2.86 20.58 -18.53
CA ARG A 323 2.64 19.83 -17.29
C ARG A 323 2.37 18.34 -17.51
N TYR A 324 1.63 17.99 -18.55
CA TYR A 324 1.21 16.61 -18.82
C TYR A 324 1.98 15.94 -19.97
N ARG A 325 3.00 16.63 -20.50
CA ARG A 325 3.83 16.13 -21.62
C ARG A 325 4.47 14.77 -21.32
N VAL A 326 5.05 14.61 -20.16
CA VAL A 326 5.72 13.35 -19.75
C VAL A 326 4.69 12.24 -19.60
N GLN A 327 3.58 12.49 -18.92
CA GLN A 327 2.53 11.49 -18.71
C GLN A 327 1.96 11.00 -20.03
N LEU A 328 1.48 11.90 -20.88
CA LEU A 328 0.85 11.56 -22.15
C LEU A 328 1.85 11.03 -23.18
N GLY A 329 3.10 11.52 -23.14
CA GLY A 329 4.18 10.98 -23.95
C GLY A 329 4.47 9.51 -23.65
N LEU A 330 4.53 9.14 -22.36
CA LEU A 330 4.66 7.74 -21.96
C LEU A 330 3.42 6.91 -22.33
N TYR A 331 2.22 7.47 -22.16
CA TYR A 331 1.00 6.78 -22.59
C TYR A 331 1.03 6.47 -24.08
N GLY A 332 1.40 7.44 -24.93
CA GLY A 332 1.51 7.24 -26.36
C GLY A 332 2.46 6.11 -26.75
N ARG A 333 3.64 6.07 -26.12
CA ARG A 333 4.66 5.04 -26.38
C ARG A 333 4.28 3.65 -25.89
N LEU A 334 3.68 3.56 -24.69
CA LEU A 334 3.47 2.29 -24.00
C LEU A 334 2.14 1.62 -24.37
N ILE A 335 1.05 2.39 -24.49
CA ILE A 335 -0.29 1.85 -24.78
C ILE A 335 -0.38 1.32 -26.21
N GLY A 336 0.24 2.03 -27.17
CA GLY A 336 0.31 1.56 -28.55
C GLY A 336 0.94 0.18 -28.66
N ARG A 337 2.04 -0.03 -27.91
CA ARG A 337 2.72 -1.33 -27.82
C ARG A 337 1.84 -2.39 -27.13
N ALA A 338 1.18 -2.03 -26.03
CA ALA A 338 0.33 -2.95 -25.27
C ALA A 338 -0.91 -3.41 -26.06
N LEU A 339 -1.50 -2.53 -26.84
CA LEU A 339 -2.68 -2.85 -27.69
C LEU A 339 -2.32 -3.39 -29.08
N GLY A 340 -1.03 -3.32 -29.48
CA GLY A 340 -0.59 -3.69 -30.82
C GLY A 340 -1.21 -2.79 -31.91
N ARG A 341 -1.45 -1.52 -31.61
CA ARG A 341 -2.08 -0.52 -32.47
C ARG A 341 -1.24 0.75 -32.52
N PRO A 342 -1.13 1.41 -33.69
CA PRO A 342 -0.47 2.71 -33.76
C PRO A 342 -1.28 3.76 -32.97
N VAL A 343 -0.57 4.55 -32.18
CA VAL A 343 -1.17 5.73 -31.53
C VAL A 343 -1.14 6.88 -32.52
N LYS A 344 -2.31 7.48 -32.75
CA LYS A 344 -2.49 8.58 -33.68
C LYS A 344 -2.30 9.93 -32.97
N GLU A 345 -2.94 10.07 -31.82
CA GLU A 345 -2.96 11.31 -31.04
C GLU A 345 -3.01 11.01 -29.55
N CYS A 346 -2.36 11.88 -28.76
CA CYS A 346 -2.56 11.98 -27.32
C CYS A 346 -3.21 13.33 -27.02
N LEU A 347 -4.39 13.28 -26.44
CA LEU A 347 -5.24 14.44 -26.20
C LEU A 347 -5.47 14.61 -24.68
N LEU A 348 -5.46 15.85 -24.26
CA LEU A 348 -5.92 16.26 -22.94
C LEU A 348 -7.25 17.01 -23.12
N TYR A 349 -8.28 16.60 -22.39
CA TYR A 349 -9.51 17.37 -22.31
C TYR A 349 -9.59 18.12 -20.98
N SER A 350 -9.52 19.45 -21.04
CA SER A 350 -9.66 20.31 -19.86
C SER A 350 -11.12 20.68 -19.63
N PHE A 351 -11.72 20.15 -18.57
CA PHE A 351 -13.08 20.54 -18.17
C PHE A 351 -13.16 21.99 -17.73
N ALA A 352 -12.06 22.56 -17.23
CA ALA A 352 -12.02 23.97 -16.83
C ALA A 352 -12.06 24.92 -18.02
N LEU A 353 -11.41 24.54 -19.14
CA LEU A 353 -11.37 25.34 -20.38
C LEU A 353 -12.47 24.94 -21.37
N GLY A 354 -13.08 23.77 -21.23
CA GLY A 354 -14.03 23.20 -22.17
C GLY A 354 -13.38 22.89 -23.53
N ARG A 355 -12.09 22.53 -23.55
CA ARG A 355 -11.29 22.37 -24.78
C ARG A 355 -10.44 21.11 -24.77
N THR A 356 -10.18 20.63 -26.00
CA THR A 356 -9.23 19.57 -26.29
C THR A 356 -7.88 20.19 -26.64
N ILE A 357 -6.82 19.66 -26.04
CA ILE A 357 -5.43 20.09 -26.22
C ILE A 357 -4.64 18.90 -26.71
N GLU A 358 -3.98 19.01 -27.84
CA GLU A 358 -3.08 17.99 -28.35
C GLU A 358 -1.74 18.08 -27.64
N VAL A 359 -1.22 16.93 -27.19
CA VAL A 359 0.06 16.78 -26.52
C VAL A 359 0.97 15.88 -27.34
N PRO A 360 2.13 16.37 -27.81
CA PRO A 360 3.10 15.56 -28.55
C PRO A 360 3.63 14.38 -27.70
N PHE A 361 3.91 13.23 -28.32
CA PHE A 361 4.41 12.04 -27.65
C PHE A 361 5.57 11.37 -28.40
#